data_481fd0d975ff307671f0adbcad13727e
#
_entry.id   481fd0d975ff307671f0adbcad13727e
#
_cell.length_a   1.000
_cell.length_b   1.000
_cell.length_c   1.000
_cell.angle_alpha   90.00
_cell.angle_beta   90.00
_cell.angle_gamma   90.00
#
_symmetry.space_group_name_H-M   'P 1'
#
loop_
_entity.id
_entity.type
_entity.pdbx_description
1 polymer ?
#
loop_
_entity_poly.entity_id
_entity_poly.type
_entity_poly.pdbx_seq_one_letter_code
_entity_poly.pdbx_strand_id
1 'polypeptide(L)'
;MAHVYFHIDLNAFFANAEILLDSSLKGKPVAVSRQTRRSVVSTASYEARAKGVHSAMPIQEAKCLCPDLVVVEPHFNWYRTLSEDFMRIVESYTDQVERASIDECYADMTQAITAFEKPLDLAWTLQGRILKELHLPCSIGIGPNMFLAKMGSDMKKPLGITVLRIREVPQKLWPLKIGDMRGIGSRTLPYMEALGIHTIGDLAHYEDQEALRRIFGKNTNAILQRAHGYDDRMPVLESDPKSMGISETMLEDITDYDEIRGLFRTLCKRLSKRLFMEKKAGTVLSIRIRYFDFSNADRSETLAEPIWKADDLFVYAMRLFEENWEGEPVRLIGLSVTGFAMEDTIGRQINFFHMEEPPELKTTAILKELNHQLSFGGKLVRASSLLKEKRESEYEN
;
A
#
# COMPACT_ATOMS: atom_id res chain seq x y z
N MET A 1 -28.31 -18.17 -4.46
CA MET A 1 -27.92 -18.20 -3.03
C MET A 1 -27.47 -16.81 -2.62
N ALA A 2 -27.63 -16.39 -1.38
CA ALA A 2 -27.04 -15.15 -0.91
C ALA A 2 -25.52 -15.32 -0.83
N HIS A 3 -24.76 -14.31 -1.26
CA HIS A 3 -23.30 -14.33 -1.15
C HIS A 3 -22.87 -14.33 0.31
N VAL A 4 -21.72 -14.95 0.57
CA VAL A 4 -21.04 -14.95 1.87
C VAL A 4 -19.61 -14.51 1.68
N TYR A 5 -19.37 -13.24 1.98
CA TYR A 5 -18.05 -12.64 1.90
C TYR A 5 -17.31 -12.74 3.22
N PHE A 6 -16.06 -13.13 3.15
CA PHE A 6 -15.12 -12.99 4.25
C PHE A 6 -14.21 -11.80 3.95
N HIS A 7 -13.95 -11.00 4.98
CA HIS A 7 -12.82 -10.07 5.01
C HIS A 7 -11.84 -10.58 6.05
N ILE A 8 -10.61 -10.84 5.63
CA ILE A 8 -9.54 -11.43 6.47
C ILE A 8 -8.42 -10.40 6.56
N ASP A 9 -7.97 -10.12 7.78
CA ASP A 9 -7.02 -9.03 8.09
C ASP A 9 -5.99 -9.55 9.11
N LEU A 10 -4.71 -9.58 8.71
CA LEU A 10 -3.61 -9.99 9.57
C LEU A 10 -3.37 -8.93 10.65
N ASN A 11 -3.49 -9.33 11.91
CA ASN A 11 -3.43 -8.39 13.03
C ASN A 11 -2.02 -7.85 13.25
N ALA A 12 -1.84 -6.51 13.26
CA ALA A 12 -0.57 -5.84 13.45
C ALA A 12 0.56 -6.48 12.59
N PHE A 13 0.28 -6.72 11.31
CA PHE A 13 1.02 -7.61 10.42
C PHE A 13 2.54 -7.44 10.50
N PHE A 14 3.07 -6.25 10.18
CA PHE A 14 4.52 -6.05 10.18
C PHE A 14 5.15 -6.26 11.56
N ALA A 15 4.47 -5.83 12.64
CA ALA A 15 4.99 -6.05 13.99
C ALA A 15 5.04 -7.54 14.34
N ASN A 16 4.00 -8.31 13.98
CA ASN A 16 4.02 -9.76 14.19
C ASN A 16 5.04 -10.47 13.28
N ALA A 17 5.23 -10.00 12.05
CA ALA A 17 6.27 -10.51 11.16
C ALA A 17 7.69 -10.30 11.72
N GLU A 18 7.95 -9.16 12.38
CA GLU A 18 9.23 -8.92 13.09
C GLU A 18 9.39 -9.82 14.31
N ILE A 19 8.31 -10.06 15.07
CA ILE A 19 8.32 -11.00 16.21
C ILE A 19 8.66 -12.42 15.75
N LEU A 20 8.30 -12.80 14.52
CA LEU A 20 8.70 -14.11 13.95
C LEU A 20 10.20 -14.18 13.65
N LEU A 21 10.82 -13.06 13.26
CA LEU A 21 12.28 -12.99 13.04
C LEU A 21 13.05 -12.91 14.35
N ASP A 22 12.51 -12.14 15.33
CA ASP A 22 13.12 -11.99 16.67
C ASP A 22 12.06 -12.20 17.76
N SER A 23 12.03 -13.40 18.30
CA SER A 23 11.09 -13.78 19.37
C SER A 23 11.27 -12.99 20.66
N SER A 24 12.40 -12.32 20.87
CA SER A 24 12.64 -11.46 22.03
C SER A 24 11.74 -10.23 22.07
N LEU A 25 11.12 -9.88 20.93
CA LEU A 25 10.17 -8.78 20.77
C LEU A 25 8.77 -9.11 21.30
N LYS A 26 8.47 -10.38 21.52
CA LYS A 26 7.14 -10.84 21.96
C LYS A 26 6.76 -10.20 23.30
N GLY A 27 5.55 -9.62 23.34
CA GLY A 27 5.02 -8.96 24.53
C GLY A 27 5.61 -7.57 24.83
N LYS A 28 6.51 -7.07 23.98
CA LYS A 28 7.05 -5.72 24.07
C LYS A 28 6.25 -4.74 23.21
N PRO A 29 6.23 -3.45 23.56
CA PRO A 29 5.71 -2.42 22.68
C PRO A 29 6.68 -2.23 21.51
N VAL A 30 6.28 -2.69 20.31
CA VAL A 30 7.09 -2.66 19.09
C VAL A 30 6.47 -1.70 18.07
N ALA A 31 7.28 -0.87 17.45
CA ALA A 31 6.93 -0.09 16.26
C ALA A 31 7.87 -0.43 15.11
N VAL A 32 7.31 -0.77 13.96
CA VAL A 32 8.07 -0.94 12.72
C VAL A 32 8.20 0.42 12.06
N SER A 33 9.43 0.92 11.94
CA SER A 33 9.74 2.23 11.37
C SER A 33 11.22 2.31 11.02
N ARG A 34 11.57 3.12 10.01
CA ARG A 34 12.97 3.54 9.86
C ARG A 34 13.36 4.42 11.03
N GLN A 35 14.63 4.34 11.45
CA GLN A 35 15.12 5.10 12.61
C GLN A 35 15.62 6.51 12.21
N THR A 36 14.92 7.19 11.31
CA THR A 36 15.25 8.54 10.91
C THR A 36 14.32 9.57 11.55
N ARG A 37 14.78 10.82 11.66
CA ARG A 37 14.03 11.91 12.31
C ARG A 37 12.64 12.14 11.72
N ARG A 38 12.48 11.92 10.39
CA ARG A 38 11.24 12.17 9.65
C ARG A 38 10.42 10.90 9.40
N SER A 39 10.82 9.78 9.99
CA SER A 39 10.10 8.53 9.81
C SER A 39 8.81 8.50 10.62
N VAL A 40 7.86 7.75 10.09
CA VAL A 40 6.57 7.46 10.73
C VAL A 40 6.47 5.97 11.05
N VAL A 41 5.66 5.65 12.03
CA VAL A 41 5.32 4.27 12.39
C VAL A 41 4.56 3.64 11.22
N SER A 42 5.10 2.56 10.64
CA SER A 42 4.40 1.76 9.62
C SER A 42 3.32 0.91 10.27
N THR A 43 3.68 0.19 11.34
CA THR A 43 2.77 -0.64 12.14
C THR A 43 3.25 -0.66 13.59
N ALA A 44 2.30 -0.68 14.53
CA ALA A 44 2.55 -0.82 15.96
C ALA A 44 1.96 -2.13 16.49
N SER A 45 2.67 -2.82 17.41
CA SER A 45 2.14 -3.97 18.15
C SER A 45 0.96 -3.55 19.04
N TYR A 46 0.16 -4.51 19.52
CA TYR A 46 -0.97 -4.18 20.37
C TYR A 46 -0.52 -3.60 21.71
N GLU A 47 0.64 -4.00 22.24
CA GLU A 47 1.26 -3.43 23.43
C GLU A 47 1.61 -1.94 23.22
N ALA A 48 2.12 -1.58 22.04
CA ALA A 48 2.40 -0.19 21.69
C ALA A 48 1.11 0.61 21.46
N ARG A 49 0.10 0.00 20.80
CA ARG A 49 -1.22 0.62 20.60
C ARG A 49 -1.94 0.91 21.92
N ALA A 50 -1.80 0.04 22.92
CA ALA A 50 -2.35 0.27 24.25
C ALA A 50 -1.76 1.50 24.95
N LYS A 51 -0.57 1.96 24.54
CA LYS A 51 0.10 3.19 24.99
C LYS A 51 -0.15 4.39 24.08
N GLY A 52 -1.07 4.27 23.10
CA GLY A 52 -1.46 5.35 22.17
C GLY A 52 -0.63 5.42 20.90
N VAL A 53 0.34 4.52 20.67
CA VAL A 53 1.12 4.49 19.43
C VAL A 53 0.28 3.91 18.29
N HIS A 54 0.25 4.58 17.13
CA HIS A 54 -0.52 4.12 15.97
C HIS A 54 0.24 4.33 14.65
N SER A 55 -0.23 3.68 13.59
CA SER A 55 0.33 3.83 12.24
C SER A 55 0.23 5.29 11.76
N ALA A 56 1.20 5.71 10.97
CA ALA A 56 1.40 7.07 10.48
C ALA A 56 1.80 8.13 11.55
N MET A 57 1.91 7.76 12.83
CA MET A 57 2.43 8.63 13.89
C MET A 57 3.93 8.90 13.67
N PRO A 58 4.42 10.14 13.83
CA PRO A 58 5.85 10.43 13.82
C PRO A 58 6.58 9.62 14.89
N ILE A 59 7.74 9.04 14.55
CA ILE A 59 8.48 8.15 15.47
C ILE A 59 8.92 8.86 16.76
N GLN A 60 9.16 10.16 16.69
CA GLN A 60 9.53 10.94 17.88
C GLN A 60 8.35 11.08 18.86
N GLU A 61 7.16 11.32 18.34
CA GLU A 61 5.92 11.36 19.13
C GLU A 61 5.63 9.99 19.75
N ALA A 62 5.77 8.92 18.96
CA ALA A 62 5.60 7.56 19.45
C ALA A 62 6.54 7.23 20.62
N LYS A 63 7.81 7.67 20.56
CA LYS A 63 8.77 7.50 21.67
C LYS A 63 8.43 8.34 22.90
N CYS A 64 7.81 9.51 22.73
CA CYS A 64 7.32 10.31 23.86
C CYS A 64 6.15 9.62 24.57
N LEU A 65 5.21 9.04 23.81
CA LEU A 65 4.05 8.32 24.38
C LEU A 65 4.45 6.98 25.01
N CYS A 66 5.45 6.33 24.47
CA CYS A 66 5.92 5.01 24.89
C CYS A 66 7.45 5.03 25.02
N PRO A 67 8.00 5.45 26.19
CA PRO A 67 9.46 5.54 26.38
C PRO A 67 10.22 4.21 26.26
N ASP A 68 9.54 3.09 26.50
CA ASP A 68 10.05 1.73 26.33
C ASP A 68 9.78 1.12 24.95
N LEU A 69 9.41 1.95 23.96
CA LEU A 69 9.10 1.52 22.61
C LEU A 69 10.34 0.95 21.91
N VAL A 70 10.23 -0.30 21.48
CA VAL A 70 11.25 -0.94 20.64
C VAL A 70 10.97 -0.59 19.17
N VAL A 71 11.88 0.13 18.54
CA VAL A 71 11.75 0.50 17.11
C VAL A 71 12.58 -0.46 16.28
N VAL A 72 11.94 -1.10 15.30
CA VAL A 72 12.53 -2.11 14.42
C VAL A 72 12.49 -1.62 12.97
N GLU A 73 13.58 -1.80 12.24
CA GLU A 73 13.65 -1.51 10.80
C GLU A 73 12.77 -2.49 10.01
N PRO A 74 12.07 -2.02 8.95
CA PRO A 74 11.16 -2.87 8.19
C PRO A 74 11.89 -3.84 7.25
N HIS A 75 11.50 -5.12 7.26
CA HIS A 75 11.97 -6.17 6.35
C HIS A 75 10.94 -6.45 5.25
N PHE A 76 10.70 -5.51 4.32
CA PHE A 76 9.63 -5.58 3.31
C PHE A 76 9.64 -6.84 2.44
N ASN A 77 10.80 -7.42 2.15
CA ASN A 77 10.86 -8.68 1.38
C ASN A 77 10.26 -9.85 2.19
N TRP A 78 10.52 -9.88 3.51
CA TRP A 78 9.93 -10.86 4.41
C TRP A 78 8.41 -10.70 4.49
N TYR A 79 7.92 -9.47 4.64
CA TYR A 79 6.48 -9.21 4.67
C TYR A 79 5.80 -9.65 3.38
N ARG A 80 6.44 -9.43 2.23
CA ARG A 80 5.91 -9.88 0.94
C ARG A 80 5.80 -11.41 0.87
N THR A 81 6.82 -12.13 1.33
CA THR A 81 6.77 -13.61 1.39
C THR A 81 5.63 -14.09 2.27
N LEU A 82 5.48 -13.55 3.49
CA LEU A 82 4.38 -13.92 4.38
C LEU A 82 3.00 -13.56 3.80
N SER A 83 2.90 -12.43 3.12
CA SER A 83 1.67 -12.02 2.42
C SER A 83 1.28 -12.99 1.30
N GLU A 84 2.25 -13.41 0.49
CA GLU A 84 1.99 -14.40 -0.58
C GLU A 84 1.57 -15.77 0.00
N ASP A 85 2.20 -16.20 1.10
CA ASP A 85 1.80 -17.44 1.79
C ASP A 85 0.39 -17.32 2.39
N PHE A 86 0.05 -16.17 2.98
CA PHE A 86 -1.29 -15.86 3.47
C PHE A 86 -2.33 -15.91 2.35
N MET A 87 -2.08 -15.21 1.23
CA MET A 87 -3.00 -15.21 0.09
C MET A 87 -3.18 -16.63 -0.47
N ARG A 88 -2.11 -17.41 -0.58
CA ARG A 88 -2.15 -18.80 -1.05
C ARG A 88 -3.02 -19.70 -0.15
N ILE A 89 -2.99 -19.49 1.17
CA ILE A 89 -3.89 -20.20 2.09
C ILE A 89 -5.35 -19.84 1.79
N VAL A 90 -5.68 -18.56 1.63
CA VAL A 90 -7.05 -18.11 1.33
C VAL A 90 -7.52 -18.64 -0.04
N GLU A 91 -6.67 -18.50 -1.06
CA GLU A 91 -6.93 -18.96 -2.44
C GLU A 91 -7.12 -20.48 -2.54
N SER A 92 -6.67 -21.26 -1.56
CA SER A 92 -6.95 -22.69 -1.51
C SER A 92 -8.42 -23.05 -1.17
N TYR A 93 -9.23 -22.08 -0.75
CA TYR A 93 -10.65 -22.23 -0.46
C TYR A 93 -11.56 -21.66 -1.55
N THR A 94 -11.11 -20.66 -2.28
CA THR A 94 -11.85 -20.01 -3.36
C THR A 94 -10.92 -19.27 -4.30
N ASP A 95 -11.24 -19.21 -5.59
CA ASP A 95 -10.55 -18.38 -6.58
C ASP A 95 -11.07 -16.93 -6.63
N GLN A 96 -12.17 -16.64 -5.90
CA GLN A 96 -12.82 -15.34 -5.85
C GLN A 96 -12.22 -14.49 -4.73
N VAL A 97 -10.94 -14.11 -4.86
CA VAL A 97 -10.18 -13.34 -3.85
C VAL A 97 -9.74 -12.00 -4.42
N GLU A 98 -10.18 -10.90 -3.78
CA GLU A 98 -9.62 -9.56 -3.99
C GLU A 98 -8.53 -9.30 -2.96
N ARG A 99 -7.29 -9.12 -3.40
CA ARG A 99 -6.17 -8.70 -2.57
C ARG A 99 -6.26 -7.19 -2.32
N ALA A 100 -6.85 -6.81 -1.19
CA ALA A 100 -7.09 -5.39 -0.87
C ALA A 100 -5.82 -4.65 -0.43
N SER A 101 -4.91 -5.34 0.25
CA SER A 101 -3.58 -4.84 0.65
C SER A 101 -2.59 -5.99 0.82
N ILE A 102 -1.42 -5.72 1.38
CA ILE A 102 -0.40 -6.74 1.71
C ILE A 102 -0.84 -7.65 2.88
N ASP A 103 -1.82 -7.24 3.69
CA ASP A 103 -2.25 -7.89 4.92
C ASP A 103 -3.76 -8.14 4.99
N GLU A 104 -4.53 -7.73 3.98
CA GLU A 104 -5.97 -7.95 3.97
C GLU A 104 -6.50 -8.36 2.60
N CYS A 105 -7.53 -9.21 2.61
CA CYS A 105 -8.24 -9.61 1.41
C CYS A 105 -9.74 -9.76 1.65
N TYR A 106 -10.50 -9.67 0.56
CA TYR A 106 -11.88 -10.11 0.49
C TYR A 106 -11.94 -11.43 -0.27
N ALA A 107 -12.78 -12.36 0.20
CA ALA A 107 -12.99 -13.64 -0.44
C ALA A 107 -14.48 -13.97 -0.50
N ASP A 108 -14.99 -14.31 -1.67
CA ASP A 108 -16.33 -14.88 -1.79
C ASP A 108 -16.25 -16.37 -1.43
N MET A 109 -16.72 -16.70 -0.23
CA MET A 109 -16.72 -18.04 0.32
C MET A 109 -18.03 -18.80 0.09
N THR A 110 -18.92 -18.28 -0.77
CA THR A 110 -20.27 -18.84 -1.00
C THR A 110 -20.23 -20.32 -1.39
N GLN A 111 -19.27 -20.72 -2.20
CA GLN A 111 -19.10 -22.13 -2.58
C GLN A 111 -18.39 -22.93 -1.49
N ALA A 112 -17.34 -22.36 -0.90
CA ALA A 112 -16.54 -23.05 0.12
C ALA A 112 -17.36 -23.42 1.37
N ILE A 113 -18.31 -22.58 1.78
CA ILE A 113 -19.15 -22.85 2.96
C ILE A 113 -20.07 -24.06 2.79
N THR A 114 -20.32 -24.55 1.57
CA THR A 114 -21.20 -25.74 1.35
C THR A 114 -20.62 -27.01 1.97
N ALA A 115 -19.31 -27.04 2.21
CA ALA A 115 -18.63 -28.15 2.89
C ALA A 115 -18.67 -28.03 4.43
N PHE A 116 -19.29 -27.00 4.99
CA PHE A 116 -19.35 -26.72 6.43
C PHE A 116 -20.81 -26.55 6.88
N GLU A 117 -21.09 -26.82 8.15
CA GLU A 117 -22.43 -26.60 8.69
C GLU A 117 -22.78 -25.10 8.74
N LYS A 118 -21.81 -24.27 9.08
CA LYS A 118 -21.98 -22.82 9.22
C LYS A 118 -20.76 -22.06 8.65
N PRO A 119 -20.96 -20.83 8.12
CA PRO A 119 -19.85 -19.99 7.69
C PRO A 119 -18.81 -19.74 8.79
N LEU A 120 -19.24 -19.74 10.07
CA LEU A 120 -18.38 -19.56 11.21
C LEU A 120 -17.39 -20.72 11.38
N ASP A 121 -17.77 -21.95 11.05
CA ASP A 121 -16.90 -23.13 11.17
C ASP A 121 -15.76 -23.07 10.14
N LEU A 122 -16.05 -22.63 8.92
CA LEU A 122 -15.02 -22.34 7.92
C LEU A 122 -14.06 -21.23 8.40
N ALA A 123 -14.61 -20.16 9.00
CA ALA A 123 -13.79 -19.06 9.49
C ALA A 123 -12.84 -19.49 10.62
N TRP A 124 -13.31 -20.32 11.56
CA TRP A 124 -12.47 -20.92 12.59
C TRP A 124 -11.37 -21.82 12.01
N THR A 125 -11.73 -22.64 11.03
CA THR A 125 -10.77 -23.51 10.32
C THR A 125 -9.70 -22.69 9.62
N LEU A 126 -10.11 -21.66 8.87
CA LEU A 126 -9.19 -20.78 8.13
C LEU A 126 -8.28 -19.99 9.07
N GLN A 127 -8.85 -19.35 10.11
CA GLN A 127 -8.06 -18.62 11.11
C GLN A 127 -7.05 -19.52 11.81
N GLY A 128 -7.48 -20.72 12.23
CA GLY A 128 -6.62 -21.71 12.85
C GLY A 128 -5.50 -22.20 11.93
N ARG A 129 -5.78 -22.36 10.64
CA ARG A 129 -4.79 -22.73 9.64
C ARG A 129 -3.75 -21.64 9.43
N ILE A 130 -4.18 -20.37 9.24
CA ILE A 130 -3.28 -19.21 9.12
C ILE A 130 -2.37 -19.11 10.35
N LEU A 131 -2.94 -19.22 11.54
CA LEU A 131 -2.17 -19.14 12.79
C LEU A 131 -1.18 -20.32 12.93
N LYS A 132 -1.58 -21.53 12.54
CA LYS A 132 -0.73 -22.73 12.61
C LYS A 132 0.40 -22.73 11.60
N GLU A 133 0.14 -22.35 10.35
CA GLU A 133 1.10 -22.44 9.26
C GLU A 133 2.02 -21.21 9.19
N LEU A 134 1.48 -20.00 9.48
CA LEU A 134 2.24 -18.75 9.36
C LEU A 134 2.61 -18.13 10.71
N HIS A 135 2.05 -18.63 11.81
CA HIS A 135 2.16 -18.03 13.14
C HIS A 135 1.69 -16.57 13.21
N LEU A 136 0.82 -16.15 12.28
CA LEU A 136 0.27 -14.82 12.20
C LEU A 136 -1.19 -14.82 12.69
N PRO A 137 -1.54 -13.97 13.67
CA PRO A 137 -2.92 -13.80 14.08
C PRO A 137 -3.69 -13.00 13.00
N CYS A 138 -4.94 -13.38 12.73
CA CYS A 138 -5.82 -12.61 11.86
C CYS A 138 -7.21 -12.44 12.48
N SER A 139 -7.94 -11.43 12.02
CA SER A 139 -9.36 -11.22 12.34
C SER A 139 -10.19 -11.40 11.08
N ILE A 140 -11.38 -12.01 11.23
CA ILE A 140 -12.26 -12.34 10.10
C ILE A 140 -13.64 -11.72 10.33
N GLY A 141 -14.09 -10.96 9.34
CA GLY A 141 -15.47 -10.50 9.25
C GLY A 141 -16.24 -11.29 8.20
N ILE A 142 -17.46 -11.67 8.51
CA ILE A 142 -18.35 -12.44 7.64
C ILE A 142 -19.61 -11.62 7.39
N GLY A 143 -19.94 -11.39 6.15
CA GLY A 143 -21.13 -10.62 5.78
C GLY A 143 -21.70 -11.00 4.41
N PRO A 144 -22.92 -10.56 4.11
CA PRO A 144 -23.55 -10.77 2.81
C PRO A 144 -23.00 -9.86 1.70
N ASN A 145 -22.12 -8.94 2.03
CA ASN A 145 -21.40 -8.05 1.13
C ASN A 145 -20.03 -7.64 1.73
N MET A 146 -19.19 -7.07 0.89
CA MET A 146 -17.81 -6.68 1.25
C MET A 146 -17.76 -5.62 2.36
N PHE A 147 -18.70 -4.66 2.37
CA PHE A 147 -18.74 -3.62 3.40
C PHE A 147 -19.00 -4.21 4.80
N LEU A 148 -20.03 -5.05 4.93
CA LEU A 148 -20.35 -5.68 6.23
C LEU A 148 -19.25 -6.66 6.66
N ALA A 149 -18.63 -7.39 5.74
CA ALA A 149 -17.49 -8.24 6.04
C ALA A 149 -16.31 -7.42 6.60
N LYS A 150 -15.97 -6.26 5.97
CA LYS A 150 -14.91 -5.37 6.48
C LYS A 150 -15.25 -4.80 7.84
N MET A 151 -16.45 -4.26 8.02
CA MET A 151 -16.88 -3.74 9.33
C MET A 151 -16.80 -4.84 10.41
N GLY A 152 -17.20 -6.07 10.07
CA GLY A 152 -17.14 -7.20 10.99
C GLY A 152 -15.72 -7.54 11.44
N SER A 153 -14.73 -7.52 10.54
CA SER A 153 -13.34 -7.83 10.90
C SER A 153 -12.70 -6.81 11.83
N ASP A 154 -13.18 -5.55 11.77
CA ASP A 154 -12.66 -4.47 12.62
C ASP A 154 -13.29 -4.43 14.02
N MET A 155 -14.51 -5.00 14.20
CA MET A 155 -15.24 -4.95 15.48
C MET A 155 -14.55 -5.65 16.65
N LYS A 156 -13.78 -6.71 16.36
CA LYS A 156 -13.15 -7.54 17.39
C LYS A 156 -11.71 -7.87 16.99
N LYS A 157 -10.80 -6.92 17.14
CA LYS A 157 -9.37 -7.14 16.96
C LYS A 157 -8.65 -7.20 18.31
N PRO A 158 -7.62 -8.05 18.49
CA PRO A 158 -7.15 -9.09 17.58
C PRO A 158 -7.93 -10.42 17.67
N LEU A 159 -7.70 -11.31 16.69
CA LEU A 159 -8.20 -12.70 16.65
C LEU A 159 -9.74 -12.84 16.66
N GLY A 160 -10.48 -11.76 16.44
CA GLY A 160 -11.93 -11.80 16.40
C GLY A 160 -12.49 -12.41 15.12
N ILE A 161 -13.57 -13.18 15.26
CA ILE A 161 -14.43 -13.57 14.14
C ILE A 161 -15.81 -12.96 14.40
N THR A 162 -16.30 -12.17 13.44
CA THR A 162 -17.59 -11.49 13.58
C THR A 162 -18.48 -11.76 12.37
N VAL A 163 -19.70 -12.25 12.64
CA VAL A 163 -20.74 -12.34 11.62
C VAL A 163 -21.63 -11.11 11.73
N LEU A 164 -21.78 -10.39 10.63
CA LEU A 164 -22.63 -9.20 10.54
C LEU A 164 -23.66 -9.36 9.40
N ARG A 165 -24.92 -9.58 9.78
CA ARG A 165 -26.04 -9.74 8.84
C ARG A 165 -26.80 -8.43 8.68
N ILE A 166 -27.45 -8.21 7.55
CA ILE A 166 -28.27 -7.00 7.30
C ILE A 166 -29.28 -6.77 8.43
N ARG A 167 -29.97 -7.81 8.89
CA ARG A 167 -30.95 -7.70 10.00
C ARG A 167 -30.33 -7.30 11.34
N GLU A 168 -29.01 -7.41 11.48
CA GLU A 168 -28.28 -7.05 12.70
C GLU A 168 -27.67 -5.64 12.64
N VAL A 169 -27.78 -4.96 11.49
CA VAL A 169 -27.25 -3.61 11.26
C VAL A 169 -27.77 -2.61 12.33
N PRO A 170 -29.08 -2.56 12.65
CA PRO A 170 -29.55 -1.62 13.65
C PRO A 170 -28.96 -1.84 15.04
N GLN A 171 -28.67 -3.10 15.44
CA GLN A 171 -28.18 -3.42 16.76
C GLN A 171 -26.65 -3.40 16.85
N LYS A 172 -25.94 -3.72 15.76
CA LYS A 172 -24.49 -3.91 15.80
C LYS A 172 -23.70 -2.82 15.06
N LEU A 173 -24.24 -2.29 13.97
CA LEU A 173 -23.55 -1.29 13.13
C LEU A 173 -23.93 0.14 13.52
N TRP A 174 -25.23 0.44 13.65
CA TRP A 174 -25.69 1.81 13.92
C TRP A 174 -25.18 2.42 15.23
N PRO A 175 -24.93 1.66 16.33
CA PRO A 175 -24.38 2.24 17.55
C PRO A 175 -22.90 2.62 17.45
N LEU A 176 -22.19 2.20 16.41
CA LEU A 176 -20.77 2.53 16.23
C LEU A 176 -20.60 4.02 15.91
N LYS A 177 -19.48 4.58 16.36
CA LYS A 177 -19.12 5.96 16.03
C LYS A 177 -19.02 6.13 14.53
N ILE A 178 -19.40 7.28 14.02
CA ILE A 178 -19.36 7.59 12.60
C ILE A 178 -17.93 7.47 12.02
N GLY A 179 -16.91 7.80 12.80
CA GLY A 179 -15.50 7.66 12.42
C GLY A 179 -15.04 6.21 12.26
N ASP A 180 -15.76 5.23 12.80
CA ASP A 180 -15.46 3.81 12.63
C ASP A 180 -16.01 3.26 11.30
N MET A 181 -16.86 4.02 10.61
CA MET A 181 -17.43 3.61 9.34
C MET A 181 -16.40 3.68 8.22
N ARG A 182 -16.16 2.57 7.53
CA ARG A 182 -15.27 2.57 6.36
C ARG A 182 -15.72 3.58 5.30
N GLY A 183 -14.82 4.48 4.94
CA GLY A 183 -15.06 5.58 4.00
C GLY A 183 -15.24 6.93 4.68
N ILE A 184 -15.29 6.98 6.02
CA ILE A 184 -15.29 8.21 6.81
C ILE A 184 -13.98 8.28 7.59
N GLY A 185 -13.02 9.05 7.06
CA GLY A 185 -11.73 9.26 7.68
C GLY A 185 -11.64 10.58 8.46
N SER A 186 -10.49 10.84 9.06
CA SER A 186 -10.21 12.04 9.85
C SER A 186 -10.51 13.36 9.14
N ARG A 187 -10.43 13.41 7.82
CA ARG A 187 -10.77 14.60 7.03
C ARG A 187 -12.28 14.83 6.90
N THR A 188 -13.07 13.74 6.89
CA THR A 188 -14.54 13.82 6.73
C THR A 188 -15.25 13.91 8.07
N LEU A 189 -14.66 13.34 9.12
CA LEU A 189 -15.24 13.28 10.46
C LEU A 189 -15.70 14.64 11.00
N PRO A 190 -14.91 15.73 10.92
CA PRO A 190 -15.36 17.05 11.43
C PRO A 190 -16.62 17.58 10.73
N TYR A 191 -16.80 17.27 9.44
CA TYR A 191 -18.00 17.67 8.71
C TYR A 191 -19.23 16.88 9.14
N MET A 192 -19.06 15.58 9.49
CA MET A 192 -20.14 14.77 10.04
C MET A 192 -20.58 15.31 11.41
N GLU A 193 -19.62 15.56 12.29
CA GLU A 193 -19.87 16.10 13.62
C GLU A 193 -20.58 17.47 13.56
N ALA A 194 -20.18 18.33 12.62
CA ALA A 194 -20.83 19.64 12.39
C ALA A 194 -22.30 19.51 11.93
N LEU A 195 -22.67 18.39 11.31
CA LEU A 195 -24.06 18.06 10.96
C LEU A 195 -24.82 17.35 12.09
N GLY A 196 -24.19 17.13 13.25
CA GLY A 196 -24.78 16.38 14.36
C GLY A 196 -24.80 14.86 14.13
N ILE A 197 -24.02 14.34 13.17
CA ILE A 197 -23.91 12.90 12.85
C ILE A 197 -22.75 12.32 13.63
N HIS A 198 -23.03 11.62 14.72
CA HIS A 198 -22.03 11.03 15.63
C HIS A 198 -21.91 9.52 15.49
N THR A 199 -23.00 8.87 15.05
CA THR A 199 -23.07 7.42 14.85
C THR A 199 -23.40 7.05 13.42
N ILE A 200 -23.17 5.79 13.06
CA ILE A 200 -23.59 5.26 11.74
C ILE A 200 -25.12 5.30 11.63
N GLY A 201 -25.83 5.10 12.74
CA GLY A 201 -27.29 5.23 12.79
C GLY A 201 -27.78 6.64 12.50
N ASP A 202 -27.10 7.68 13.01
CA ASP A 202 -27.45 9.08 12.70
C ASP A 202 -27.32 9.32 11.20
N LEU A 203 -26.25 8.83 10.56
CA LEU A 203 -26.08 8.94 9.11
C LEU A 203 -27.15 8.19 8.34
N ALA A 204 -27.53 6.97 8.79
CA ALA A 204 -28.55 6.16 8.12
C ALA A 204 -29.93 6.86 8.11
N HIS A 205 -30.22 7.68 9.13
CA HIS A 205 -31.50 8.38 9.26
C HIS A 205 -31.43 9.89 8.93
N TYR A 206 -30.28 10.35 8.40
CA TYR A 206 -30.09 11.75 8.11
C TYR A 206 -30.85 12.17 6.86
N GLU A 207 -31.76 13.17 7.01
CA GLU A 207 -32.73 13.54 5.97
C GLU A 207 -32.18 14.53 4.94
N ASP A 208 -31.28 15.44 5.33
CA ASP A 208 -30.72 16.44 4.42
C ASP A 208 -29.64 15.83 3.52
N GLN A 209 -30.11 15.20 2.44
CA GLN A 209 -29.20 14.62 1.45
C GLN A 209 -28.35 15.64 0.71
N GLU A 210 -28.80 16.92 0.64
CA GLU A 210 -28.04 17.97 -0.04
C GLU A 210 -26.80 18.35 0.77
N ALA A 211 -26.91 18.42 2.10
CA ALA A 211 -25.75 18.58 2.98
C ALA A 211 -24.73 17.44 2.81
N LEU A 212 -25.19 16.19 2.71
CA LEU A 212 -24.31 15.05 2.46
C LEU A 212 -23.67 15.09 1.06
N ARG A 213 -24.38 15.56 0.03
CA ARG A 213 -23.83 15.72 -1.33
C ARG A 213 -22.66 16.71 -1.39
N ARG A 214 -22.72 17.77 -0.58
CA ARG A 214 -21.61 18.73 -0.49
C ARG A 214 -20.33 18.10 0.06
N ILE A 215 -20.46 17.06 0.91
CA ILE A 215 -19.34 16.37 1.53
C ILE A 215 -18.85 15.20 0.66
N PHE A 216 -19.77 14.34 0.21
CA PHE A 216 -19.44 13.07 -0.46
C PHE A 216 -19.54 13.14 -1.99
N GLY A 217 -20.15 14.20 -2.54
CA GLY A 217 -20.36 14.35 -3.98
C GLY A 217 -21.12 13.16 -4.57
N LYS A 218 -20.59 12.57 -5.62
CA LYS A 218 -21.16 11.40 -6.31
C LYS A 218 -21.23 10.13 -5.44
N ASN A 219 -20.50 10.06 -4.34
CA ASN A 219 -20.44 8.89 -3.45
C ASN A 219 -21.54 8.90 -2.38
N THR A 220 -22.38 9.94 -2.30
CA THR A 220 -23.42 10.10 -1.28
C THR A 220 -24.34 8.89 -1.18
N ASN A 221 -24.88 8.43 -2.31
CA ASN A 221 -25.79 7.28 -2.31
C ASN A 221 -25.10 6.00 -1.84
N ALA A 222 -23.86 5.77 -2.27
CA ALA A 222 -23.11 4.59 -1.86
C ALA A 222 -22.80 4.58 -0.35
N ILE A 223 -22.49 5.74 0.23
CA ILE A 223 -22.27 5.88 1.68
C ILE A 223 -23.56 5.65 2.46
N LEU A 224 -24.69 6.20 2.02
CA LEU A 224 -26.01 5.99 2.64
C LEU A 224 -26.43 4.52 2.56
N GLN A 225 -26.28 3.88 1.40
CA GLN A 225 -26.56 2.43 1.24
C GLN A 225 -25.74 1.59 2.22
N ARG A 226 -24.46 1.90 2.38
CA ARG A 226 -23.58 1.22 3.34
C ARG A 226 -24.00 1.46 4.78
N ALA A 227 -24.46 2.65 5.16
CA ALA A 227 -25.00 2.89 6.49
C ALA A 227 -26.22 2.02 6.80
N HIS A 228 -27.02 1.66 5.77
CA HIS A 228 -28.09 0.67 5.86
C HIS A 228 -27.64 -0.79 5.71
N GLY A 229 -26.34 -1.04 5.52
CA GLY A 229 -25.77 -2.39 5.38
C GLY A 229 -25.79 -2.95 3.96
N TYR A 230 -26.02 -2.13 2.94
CA TYR A 230 -26.02 -2.54 1.54
C TYR A 230 -24.75 -2.11 0.82
N ASP A 231 -24.17 -2.98 0.04
CA ASP A 231 -23.02 -2.74 -0.84
C ASP A 231 -23.09 -3.76 -1.98
N ASP A 232 -23.13 -3.29 -3.20
CA ASP A 232 -23.30 -4.09 -4.42
C ASP A 232 -21.98 -4.40 -5.13
N ARG A 233 -20.84 -3.97 -4.55
CA ARG A 233 -19.53 -4.26 -5.13
C ARG A 233 -19.23 -5.74 -5.08
N MET A 234 -18.58 -6.20 -6.15
CA MET A 234 -18.02 -7.54 -6.26
C MET A 234 -16.51 -7.49 -6.09
N PRO A 235 -15.86 -8.58 -5.66
CA PRO A 235 -14.41 -8.65 -5.60
C PRO A 235 -13.76 -8.39 -6.96
N VAL A 236 -12.73 -7.57 -6.98
CA VAL A 236 -11.91 -7.31 -8.17
C VAL A 236 -10.74 -8.28 -8.14
N LEU A 237 -10.81 -9.33 -8.96
CA LEU A 237 -9.84 -10.44 -8.96
C LEU A 237 -8.49 -10.00 -9.55
N GLU A 238 -8.53 -9.18 -10.60
CA GLU A 238 -7.34 -8.61 -11.24
C GLU A 238 -7.47 -7.10 -11.28
N SER A 239 -6.47 -6.41 -10.75
CA SER A 239 -6.43 -4.94 -10.78
C SER A 239 -5.27 -4.49 -11.65
N ASP A 240 -5.60 -3.86 -12.79
CA ASP A 240 -4.59 -3.19 -13.60
C ASP A 240 -4.29 -1.79 -13.00
N PRO A 241 -3.05 -1.50 -12.60
CA PRO A 241 -2.72 -0.23 -11.99
C PRO A 241 -2.93 0.93 -12.99
N LYS A 242 -3.69 1.94 -12.58
CA LYS A 242 -3.95 3.15 -13.38
C LYS A 242 -2.82 4.17 -13.33
N SER A 243 -1.96 4.05 -12.34
CA SER A 243 -0.80 4.92 -12.11
C SER A 243 0.34 4.15 -11.45
N MET A 244 1.55 4.58 -11.73
CA MET A 244 2.75 4.06 -11.07
C MET A 244 3.62 5.23 -10.63
N GLY A 245 3.89 5.33 -9.33
CA GLY A 245 4.64 6.45 -8.78
C GLY A 245 5.66 6.02 -7.74
N ILE A 246 6.58 6.94 -7.47
CA ILE A 246 7.62 6.84 -6.45
C ILE A 246 7.84 8.22 -5.85
N SER A 247 8.09 8.28 -4.55
CA SER A 247 8.46 9.52 -3.88
C SER A 247 9.51 9.26 -2.80
N GLU A 248 10.27 10.29 -2.48
CA GLU A 248 11.26 10.25 -1.41
C GLU A 248 11.19 11.53 -0.59
N THR A 249 11.10 11.36 0.72
CA THR A 249 11.21 12.45 1.69
C THR A 249 12.66 12.51 2.17
N MET A 250 13.31 13.65 2.00
CA MET A 250 14.69 13.85 2.41
C MET A 250 14.81 13.94 3.93
N LEU A 251 16.00 13.63 4.46
CA LEU A 251 16.28 13.73 5.89
C LEU A 251 16.24 15.19 6.38
N GLU A 252 16.71 16.11 5.54
CA GLU A 252 16.65 17.56 5.72
C GLU A 252 16.02 18.20 4.49
N ASP A 253 15.57 19.45 4.62
CA ASP A 253 15.05 20.20 3.49
C ASP A 253 16.23 20.70 2.64
N ILE A 254 16.21 20.48 1.34
CA ILE A 254 17.30 20.79 0.42
C ILE A 254 16.95 21.94 -0.50
N THR A 255 17.96 22.79 -0.78
CA THR A 255 17.88 23.90 -1.76
C THR A 255 18.95 23.77 -2.83
N ASP A 256 19.88 22.82 -2.69
CA ASP A 256 20.93 22.60 -3.67
C ASP A 256 20.35 21.94 -4.93
N TYR A 257 20.53 22.62 -6.06
CA TYR A 257 19.98 22.17 -7.34
C TYR A 257 20.61 20.84 -7.81
N ASP A 258 21.91 20.65 -7.61
CA ASP A 258 22.59 19.43 -8.09
C ASP A 258 22.20 18.23 -7.22
N GLU A 259 21.97 18.41 -5.93
CA GLU A 259 21.43 17.39 -5.03
C GLU A 259 20.01 17.00 -5.45
N ILE A 260 19.14 17.98 -5.69
CA ILE A 260 17.76 17.74 -6.18
C ILE A 260 17.79 17.00 -7.51
N ARG A 261 18.64 17.44 -8.44
CA ARG A 261 18.81 16.80 -9.76
C ARG A 261 19.30 15.36 -9.63
N GLY A 262 20.23 15.10 -8.73
CA GLY A 262 20.70 13.74 -8.41
C GLY A 262 19.60 12.83 -7.88
N LEU A 263 18.71 13.38 -7.03
CA LEU A 263 17.55 12.67 -6.50
C LEU A 263 16.54 12.33 -7.62
N PHE A 264 16.21 13.29 -8.50
CA PHE A 264 15.36 13.04 -9.65
C PHE A 264 15.91 11.90 -10.52
N ARG A 265 17.22 11.90 -10.80
CA ARG A 265 17.86 10.83 -11.58
C ARG A 265 17.72 9.47 -10.91
N THR A 266 17.85 9.41 -9.60
CA THR A 266 17.68 8.18 -8.82
C THR A 266 16.23 7.67 -8.85
N LEU A 267 15.26 8.59 -8.65
CA LEU A 267 13.84 8.26 -8.69
C LEU A 267 13.39 7.79 -10.09
N CYS A 268 13.86 8.47 -11.15
CA CYS A 268 13.56 8.07 -12.53
C CYS A 268 14.09 6.67 -12.85
N LYS A 269 15.30 6.31 -12.42
CA LYS A 269 15.82 4.94 -12.57
C LYS A 269 14.99 3.91 -11.84
N ARG A 270 14.55 4.21 -10.62
CA ARG A 270 13.71 3.30 -9.81
C ARG A 270 12.31 3.16 -10.41
N LEU A 271 11.71 4.24 -10.89
CA LEU A 271 10.39 4.22 -11.53
C LEU A 271 10.43 3.49 -12.87
N SER A 272 11.42 3.79 -13.72
CA SER A 272 11.67 3.11 -15.01
C SER A 272 11.78 1.58 -14.82
N LYS A 273 12.54 1.13 -13.82
CA LYS A 273 12.66 -0.30 -13.52
C LYS A 273 11.31 -0.94 -13.17
N ARG A 274 10.47 -0.25 -12.37
CA ARG A 274 9.12 -0.74 -12.02
C ARG A 274 8.20 -0.78 -13.24
N LEU A 275 8.19 0.28 -14.05
CA LEU A 275 7.41 0.35 -15.29
C LEU A 275 7.80 -0.80 -16.25
N PHE A 276 9.10 -1.05 -16.39
CA PHE A 276 9.60 -2.16 -17.21
C PHE A 276 9.17 -3.53 -16.71
N MET A 277 9.27 -3.78 -15.40
CA MET A 277 8.88 -5.06 -14.79
C MET A 277 7.37 -5.35 -14.97
N GLU A 278 6.55 -4.31 -14.91
CA GLU A 278 5.09 -4.39 -15.10
C GLU A 278 4.67 -4.21 -16.55
N LYS A 279 5.64 -4.12 -17.50
CA LYS A 279 5.39 -3.89 -18.94
C LYS A 279 4.47 -2.69 -19.18
N LYS A 280 4.64 -1.59 -18.45
CA LYS A 280 3.83 -0.37 -18.54
C LYS A 280 4.64 0.78 -19.11
N ALA A 281 4.01 1.54 -20.01
CA ALA A 281 4.45 2.85 -20.47
C ALA A 281 3.25 3.80 -20.44
N GLY A 282 3.45 5.05 -20.05
CA GLY A 282 2.34 5.99 -19.92
C GLY A 282 2.60 7.33 -20.59
N THR A 283 1.53 8.00 -20.94
CA THR A 283 1.55 9.29 -21.66
C THR A 283 1.49 10.50 -20.73
N VAL A 284 1.26 10.34 -19.44
CA VAL A 284 1.21 11.47 -18.51
C VAL A 284 2.28 11.28 -17.45
N LEU A 285 3.25 12.19 -17.41
CA LEU A 285 4.23 12.30 -16.34
C LEU A 285 3.79 13.41 -15.38
N SER A 286 3.81 13.12 -14.08
CA SER A 286 3.55 14.11 -13.04
C SER A 286 4.70 14.13 -12.04
N ILE A 287 5.06 15.34 -11.59
CA ILE A 287 5.95 15.54 -10.45
C ILE A 287 5.15 16.10 -9.27
N ARG A 288 5.60 15.77 -8.07
CA ARG A 288 5.17 16.40 -6.82
C ARG A 288 6.38 16.96 -6.12
N ILE A 289 6.31 18.23 -5.76
CA ILE A 289 7.26 18.91 -4.89
C ILE A 289 6.51 19.21 -3.59
N ARG A 290 7.05 18.77 -2.46
CA ARG A 290 6.56 19.22 -1.16
C ARG A 290 7.64 20.11 -0.55
N TYR A 291 7.25 21.29 -0.12
CA TYR A 291 8.12 22.25 0.51
C TYR A 291 8.24 22.04 2.03
N PHE A 292 9.10 22.81 2.66
CA PHE A 292 9.40 22.75 4.09
C PHE A 292 8.17 23.00 4.99
N ASP A 293 7.23 23.81 4.52
CA ASP A 293 5.95 24.16 5.17
C ASP A 293 4.81 23.18 4.91
N PHE A 294 5.11 22.05 4.26
CA PHE A 294 4.17 21.01 3.82
C PHE A 294 3.22 21.43 2.69
N SER A 295 3.35 22.61 2.11
CA SER A 295 2.68 22.94 0.86
C SER A 295 3.17 22.03 -0.27
N ASN A 296 2.31 21.79 -1.27
CA ASN A 296 2.64 20.92 -2.39
C ASN A 296 2.45 21.68 -3.71
N ALA A 297 3.39 21.51 -4.63
CA ALA A 297 3.23 21.82 -6.03
C ALA A 297 3.17 20.52 -6.83
N ASP A 298 2.02 20.25 -7.44
CA ASP A 298 1.82 19.13 -8.36
C ASP A 298 1.80 19.68 -9.78
N ARG A 299 2.63 19.12 -10.67
CA ARG A 299 2.70 19.48 -12.07
C ARG A 299 2.67 18.24 -12.94
N SER A 300 1.98 18.31 -14.05
CA SER A 300 1.86 17.19 -14.96
C SER A 300 1.94 17.64 -16.42
N GLU A 301 2.47 16.78 -17.25
CA GLU A 301 2.54 16.96 -18.69
C GLU A 301 1.99 15.71 -19.39
N THR A 302 1.20 15.95 -20.44
CA THR A 302 0.72 14.91 -21.34
C THR A 302 1.63 14.86 -22.55
N LEU A 303 2.24 13.71 -22.78
CA LEU A 303 3.23 13.48 -23.82
C LEU A 303 2.57 12.87 -25.06
N ALA A 304 3.13 13.14 -26.24
CA ALA A 304 2.65 12.59 -27.49
C ALA A 304 2.82 11.06 -27.58
N GLU A 305 3.89 10.53 -26.96
CA GLU A 305 4.21 9.11 -26.94
C GLU A 305 4.36 8.59 -25.51
N PRO A 306 3.99 7.32 -25.24
CA PRO A 306 4.18 6.71 -23.94
C PRO A 306 5.67 6.57 -23.60
N ILE A 307 6.04 6.93 -22.37
CA ILE A 307 7.40 6.83 -21.86
C ILE A 307 7.52 5.85 -20.69
N TRP A 308 8.69 5.22 -20.56
CA TRP A 308 9.07 4.37 -19.45
C TRP A 308 10.56 4.42 -19.14
N LYS A 309 11.41 4.86 -20.11
CA LYS A 309 12.86 4.89 -19.95
C LYS A 309 13.28 5.97 -18.95
N ALA A 310 14.32 5.66 -18.17
CA ALA A 310 14.80 6.54 -17.12
C ALA A 310 15.25 7.92 -17.63
N ASP A 311 15.88 7.97 -18.80
CA ASP A 311 16.40 9.21 -19.37
C ASP A 311 15.25 10.10 -19.87
N ASP A 312 14.23 9.52 -20.51
CA ASP A 312 13.04 10.28 -20.95
C ASP A 312 12.29 10.83 -19.72
N LEU A 313 12.04 9.99 -18.72
CA LEU A 313 11.42 10.40 -17.45
C LEU A 313 12.20 11.56 -16.81
N PHE A 314 13.53 11.48 -16.84
CA PHE A 314 14.39 12.48 -16.23
C PHE A 314 14.33 13.83 -16.96
N VAL A 315 14.38 13.84 -18.30
CA VAL A 315 14.30 15.06 -19.10
C VAL A 315 13.01 15.82 -18.84
N TYR A 316 11.88 15.13 -18.91
CA TYR A 316 10.57 15.76 -18.68
C TYR A 316 10.36 16.16 -17.22
N ALA A 317 10.78 15.33 -16.25
CA ALA A 317 10.65 15.65 -14.84
C ALA A 317 11.49 16.87 -14.44
N MET A 318 12.72 16.99 -14.96
CA MET A 318 13.56 18.14 -14.69
C MET A 318 13.01 19.42 -15.31
N ARG A 319 12.49 19.35 -16.53
CA ARG A 319 11.82 20.50 -17.16
C ARG A 319 10.66 21.01 -16.30
N LEU A 320 9.74 20.10 -15.89
CA LEU A 320 8.62 20.47 -15.02
C LEU A 320 9.09 21.04 -13.66
N PHE A 321 10.19 20.53 -13.13
CA PHE A 321 10.77 21.04 -11.90
C PHE A 321 11.34 22.45 -12.10
N GLU A 322 12.19 22.67 -13.10
CA GLU A 322 12.88 23.93 -13.39
C GLU A 322 11.89 25.07 -13.71
N GLU A 323 10.79 24.75 -14.39
CA GLU A 323 9.72 25.72 -14.69
C GLU A 323 8.89 26.14 -13.45
N ASN A 324 8.98 25.39 -12.34
CA ASN A 324 8.04 25.56 -11.23
C ASN A 324 8.71 25.65 -9.85
N TRP A 325 10.03 25.62 -9.78
CA TRP A 325 10.78 25.76 -8.53
C TRP A 325 11.54 27.10 -8.52
N GLU A 326 11.31 27.89 -7.49
CA GLU A 326 11.88 29.24 -7.32
C GLU A 326 12.97 29.29 -6.24
N GLY A 327 13.51 28.12 -5.81
CA GLY A 327 14.61 28.06 -4.83
C GLY A 327 14.17 27.76 -3.40
N GLU A 328 12.88 27.53 -3.15
CA GLU A 328 12.39 27.19 -1.80
C GLU A 328 12.91 25.80 -1.36
N PRO A 329 13.10 25.62 -0.03
CA PRO A 329 13.55 24.35 0.52
C PRO A 329 12.57 23.23 0.24
N VAL A 330 13.06 22.17 -0.41
CA VAL A 330 12.28 20.99 -0.84
C VAL A 330 12.40 19.88 0.20
N ARG A 331 11.27 19.38 0.65
CA ARG A 331 11.15 18.28 1.63
C ARG A 331 10.94 16.92 1.01
N LEU A 332 10.16 16.84 -0.08
CA LEU A 332 9.84 15.60 -0.77
C LEU A 332 9.76 15.84 -2.26
N ILE A 333 10.28 14.88 -3.02
CA ILE A 333 10.09 14.79 -4.45
C ILE A 333 9.35 13.49 -4.77
N GLY A 334 8.33 13.59 -5.63
CA GLY A 334 7.59 12.47 -6.18
C GLY A 334 7.51 12.53 -7.69
N LEU A 335 7.47 11.34 -8.29
CA LEU A 335 7.23 11.11 -9.72
C LEU A 335 6.10 10.12 -9.88
N SER A 336 5.22 10.33 -10.85
CA SER A 336 4.22 9.34 -11.23
C SER A 336 3.96 9.34 -12.73
N VAL A 337 3.68 8.16 -13.25
CA VAL A 337 3.28 7.95 -14.65
C VAL A 337 1.87 7.39 -14.67
N THR A 338 1.03 7.98 -15.51
CA THR A 338 -0.38 7.56 -15.73
C THR A 338 -0.67 7.54 -17.23
N GLY A 339 -1.92 7.25 -17.60
CA GLY A 339 -2.28 7.15 -19.00
C GLY A 339 -1.57 5.98 -19.67
N PHE A 340 -1.58 4.82 -19.03
CA PHE A 340 -0.97 3.61 -19.58
C PHE A 340 -1.68 3.23 -20.88
N ALA A 341 -0.89 2.98 -21.93
CA ALA A 341 -1.40 2.47 -23.19
C ALA A 341 -1.94 1.05 -22.98
N MET A 342 -3.03 0.71 -23.66
CA MET A 342 -3.49 -0.68 -23.71
C MET A 342 -2.40 -1.57 -24.31
N GLU A 343 -2.27 -2.82 -23.84
CA GLU A 343 -1.22 -3.77 -24.26
C GLU A 343 -1.06 -3.87 -25.80
N ASP A 344 -2.16 -3.80 -26.55
CA ASP A 344 -2.16 -3.81 -28.02
C ASP A 344 -1.46 -2.59 -28.65
N THR A 345 -1.34 -1.48 -27.93
CA THR A 345 -0.71 -0.27 -28.46
C THR A 345 0.81 -0.29 -28.26
N ILE A 346 1.28 -0.90 -27.19
CA ILE A 346 2.71 -1.10 -26.91
C ILE A 346 3.30 -2.12 -27.89
N GLY A 347 2.56 -3.16 -28.23
CA GLY A 347 2.97 -4.18 -29.21
C GLY A 347 3.03 -3.70 -30.66
N ARG A 348 2.35 -2.61 -31.03
CA ARG A 348 2.30 -2.11 -32.42
C ARG A 348 3.30 -1.02 -32.74
N GLN A 349 3.89 -0.35 -31.77
CA GLN A 349 4.77 0.80 -32.02
C GLN A 349 6.22 0.63 -31.53
N ILE A 350 6.59 -0.55 -31.05
CA ILE A 350 7.99 -0.93 -30.96
C ILE A 350 8.43 -1.24 -32.39
N ASN A 351 8.95 -0.21 -33.04
CA ASN A 351 9.52 -0.31 -34.38
C ASN A 351 10.39 -1.56 -34.46
N PHE A 352 10.23 -2.34 -35.55
CA PHE A 352 10.95 -3.57 -35.89
C PHE A 352 12.49 -3.45 -35.78
N PHE A 353 13.00 -2.22 -35.68
CA PHE A 353 14.41 -1.89 -35.54
C PHE A 353 14.93 -1.75 -34.10
N HIS A 354 14.08 -1.87 -33.08
CA HIS A 354 14.47 -1.70 -31.66
C HIS A 354 13.99 -2.82 -30.73
N MET A 355 13.78 -4.02 -31.28
CA MET A 355 13.49 -5.23 -30.45
C MET A 355 14.71 -5.84 -29.77
N GLU A 356 15.85 -5.18 -29.76
CA GLU A 356 16.95 -5.60 -28.91
C GLU A 356 16.84 -4.92 -27.54
N GLU A 357 16.59 -5.72 -26.48
CA GLU A 357 16.85 -5.28 -25.10
C GLU A 357 18.22 -4.59 -25.09
N PRO A 358 18.35 -3.44 -24.40
CA PRO A 358 19.66 -2.80 -24.29
C PRO A 358 20.67 -3.87 -23.83
N PRO A 359 21.84 -3.98 -24.49
CA PRO A 359 22.85 -5.01 -24.17
C PRO A 359 23.16 -5.08 -22.66
N GLU A 360 22.98 -3.97 -21.97
CA GLU A 360 23.17 -3.83 -20.54
C GLU A 360 22.14 -4.59 -19.68
N LEU A 361 20.88 -4.70 -20.09
CA LEU A 361 19.84 -5.39 -19.32
C LEU A 361 19.95 -6.93 -19.48
N LYS A 362 20.23 -7.40 -20.70
CA LYS A 362 20.49 -8.83 -20.96
C LYS A 362 21.66 -9.32 -20.12
N THR A 363 22.77 -8.58 -20.15
CA THR A 363 23.98 -8.94 -19.38
C THR A 363 23.76 -8.89 -17.87
N THR A 364 22.95 -7.96 -17.36
CA THR A 364 22.63 -7.85 -15.93
C THR A 364 21.71 -8.97 -15.45
N ALA A 365 20.74 -9.39 -16.26
CA ALA A 365 19.88 -10.53 -15.96
C ALA A 365 20.67 -11.84 -15.94
N ILE A 366 21.51 -12.06 -16.97
CA ILE A 366 22.39 -13.23 -17.06
C ILE A 366 23.38 -13.27 -15.88
N LEU A 367 24.01 -12.15 -15.51
CA LEU A 367 24.92 -12.08 -14.38
C LEU A 367 24.23 -12.37 -13.05
N LYS A 368 22.98 -11.96 -12.87
CA LYS A 368 22.18 -12.31 -11.68
C LYS A 368 21.87 -13.77 -11.61
N GLU A 369 21.49 -14.37 -12.73
CA GLU A 369 21.15 -15.78 -12.83
C GLU A 369 22.39 -16.66 -12.61
N LEU A 370 23.51 -16.32 -13.23
CA LEU A 370 24.80 -16.99 -13.04
C LEU A 370 25.33 -16.83 -11.59
N ASN A 371 25.21 -15.65 -10.98
CA ASN A 371 25.60 -15.45 -9.59
C ASN A 371 24.69 -16.20 -8.59
N HIS A 372 23.43 -16.47 -8.95
CA HIS A 372 22.53 -17.31 -8.15
C HIS A 372 22.89 -18.80 -8.24
N GLN A 373 23.46 -19.24 -9.37
CA GLN A 373 23.88 -20.62 -9.60
C GLN A 373 25.30 -20.94 -9.05
N LEU A 374 26.12 -19.91 -8.78
CA LEU A 374 27.45 -20.06 -8.23
C LEU A 374 27.39 -20.28 -6.72
N SER A 375 27.53 -21.57 -6.31
CA SER A 375 27.54 -22.01 -4.89
C SER A 375 28.82 -21.68 -4.13
N PHE A 376 29.83 -21.09 -4.74
CA PHE A 376 31.14 -20.80 -4.16
C PHE A 376 31.52 -19.33 -4.34
N GLY A 377 31.80 -18.69 -3.26
CA GLY A 377 32.41 -17.38 -2.87
C GLY A 377 32.95 -16.39 -3.90
N GLY A 378 32.68 -16.53 -5.19
CA GLY A 378 33.03 -15.56 -6.24
C GLY A 378 31.79 -14.88 -6.83
N LYS A 379 31.86 -13.57 -7.05
CA LYS A 379 30.80 -12.78 -7.66
C LYS A 379 31.21 -12.37 -9.07
N LEU A 380 30.47 -12.78 -10.09
CA LEU A 380 30.66 -12.29 -11.46
C LEU A 380 30.22 -10.84 -11.56
N VAL A 381 31.12 -9.98 -12.02
CA VAL A 381 30.85 -8.56 -12.29
C VAL A 381 31.26 -8.20 -13.71
N ARG A 382 30.70 -7.15 -14.27
CA ARG A 382 31.10 -6.67 -15.59
C ARG A 382 32.53 -6.12 -15.57
N ALA A 383 33.28 -6.38 -16.61
CA ALA A 383 34.62 -5.79 -16.78
C ALA A 383 34.58 -4.25 -16.77
N SER A 384 33.50 -3.63 -17.24
CA SER A 384 33.30 -2.18 -17.19
C SER A 384 33.15 -1.62 -15.77
N SER A 385 32.63 -2.39 -14.80
CA SER A 385 32.58 -1.97 -13.39
C SER A 385 33.95 -2.04 -12.71
N LEU A 386 34.78 -3.02 -13.08
CA LEU A 386 36.17 -3.13 -12.62
C LEU A 386 37.08 -2.02 -13.16
N LEU A 387 36.80 -1.55 -14.40
CA LEU A 387 37.52 -0.42 -14.98
C LEU A 387 37.14 0.93 -14.37
N LYS A 388 35.90 1.07 -13.84
CA LYS A 388 35.49 2.26 -13.08
C LYS A 388 36.18 2.34 -11.72
N GLU A 389 36.20 1.22 -10.98
CA GLU A 389 36.88 1.15 -9.67
C GLU A 389 38.40 1.42 -9.82
N LYS A 390 39.00 0.95 -10.91
CA LYS A 390 40.42 1.24 -11.18
C LYS A 390 40.69 2.71 -11.51
N ARG A 391 39.79 3.38 -12.23
CA ARG A 391 39.92 4.81 -12.53
C ARG A 391 39.69 5.70 -11.29
N GLU A 392 38.78 5.32 -10.42
CA GLU A 392 38.54 6.05 -9.16
C GLU A 392 39.72 5.91 -8.19
N SER A 393 40.39 4.75 -8.15
CA SER A 393 41.61 4.54 -7.35
C SER A 393 42.90 5.21 -7.91
N GLU A 394 42.95 5.57 -9.18
CA GLU A 394 44.05 6.31 -9.81
C GLU A 394 43.93 7.84 -9.66
N TYR A 395 42.78 8.36 -9.21
CA TYR A 395 42.56 9.77 -8.91
C TYR A 395 42.68 10.10 -7.42
N GLU A 396 42.85 9.11 -6.54
CA GLU A 396 43.06 9.29 -5.10
C GLU A 396 44.52 9.11 -4.64
N ASN A 397 45.53 9.06 -5.59
CA ASN A 397 46.97 9.05 -5.27
C ASN A 397 47.67 10.26 -5.85
#